data_6080aa947d5a1b120bca12645232299c
#
_entry.id   6080aa947d5a1b120bca12645232299c
#
_cell.length_a   1.000
_cell.length_b   1.000
_cell.length_c   1.000
_cell.angle_alpha   90.00
_cell.angle_beta   90.00
_cell.angle_gamma   90.00
#
_symmetry.space_group_name_H-M   'P 1'
#
loop_
_entity.id
_entity.type
_entity.pdbx_description
1 polymer ?
#
loop_
_entity_poly.entity_id
_entity_poly.type
_entity_poly.pdbx_seq_one_letter_code
_entity_poly.pdbx_strand_id
1 'polypeptide(L)'
;MKRKFLLPVVLILLSLFALTTVALASTNNVQQGTLVNTVRNATKNFKDVDAATSAGYGLFHGCVSGPQEGAMGIHYVNGDLVGDGEIDASHPEALIYEIRDGRLRLVGVEYVVIAEAWDASHEMPPTLMGQVFHYAGAPNRYKIPAFYELHVWAWKENPNGMFTDWNPKVSCEEYTEGTAVENAAEHSSGH
;
A
#
# COMPACT_ATOMS: atom_id res chain seq x y z
N MET A 1 -34.17 43.79 -26.00
CA MET A 1 -34.54 43.12 -24.71
C MET A 1 -34.25 41.61 -24.76
N LYS A 2 -32.99 41.15 -24.76
CA LYS A 2 -32.67 39.68 -24.80
C LYS A 2 -31.47 39.28 -23.88
N ARG A 3 -31.16 40.03 -22.82
CA ARG A 3 -30.00 39.74 -21.95
C ARG A 3 -30.30 39.27 -20.52
N LYS A 4 -31.57 39.05 -20.14
CA LYS A 4 -31.94 38.77 -18.72
C LYS A 4 -32.13 37.26 -18.38
N PHE A 5 -32.08 36.33 -19.36
CA PHE A 5 -32.35 34.90 -19.10
C PHE A 5 -31.11 34.03 -19.00
N LEU A 6 -29.91 34.49 -19.37
CA LEU A 6 -28.69 33.69 -19.33
C LEU A 6 -28.04 33.61 -17.94
N LEU A 7 -28.21 34.64 -17.11
CA LEU A 7 -27.57 34.72 -15.78
C LEU A 7 -28.04 33.63 -14.80
N PRO A 8 -29.36 33.37 -14.65
CA PRO A 8 -29.83 32.34 -13.73
C PRO A 8 -29.47 30.91 -14.18
N VAL A 9 -29.42 30.65 -15.49
CA VAL A 9 -29.05 29.29 -16.03
C VAL A 9 -27.58 28.99 -15.78
N VAL A 10 -26.69 29.97 -15.93
CA VAL A 10 -25.25 29.81 -15.67
C VAL A 10 -25.01 29.61 -14.16
N LEU A 11 -25.70 30.28 -13.29
CA LEU A 11 -25.61 30.10 -11.84
C LEU A 11 -26.10 28.72 -11.39
N ILE A 12 -27.16 28.19 -11.98
CA ILE A 12 -27.68 26.84 -11.69
C ILE A 12 -26.70 25.77 -12.17
N LEU A 13 -26.11 25.92 -13.35
CA LEU A 13 -25.11 24.98 -13.88
C LEU A 13 -23.83 24.97 -13.04
N LEU A 14 -23.37 26.14 -12.56
CA LEU A 14 -22.20 26.22 -11.67
C LEU A 14 -22.48 25.60 -10.29
N SER A 15 -23.70 25.77 -9.77
CA SER A 15 -24.06 25.15 -8.46
C SER A 15 -24.20 23.62 -8.56
N LEU A 16 -24.71 23.09 -9.66
CA LEU A 16 -24.80 21.65 -9.91
C LEU A 16 -23.41 21.02 -10.05
N PHE A 17 -22.47 21.69 -10.70
CA PHE A 17 -21.09 21.21 -10.83
C PHE A 17 -20.35 21.17 -9.48
N ALA A 18 -20.54 22.19 -8.64
CA ALA A 18 -19.95 22.23 -7.31
C ALA A 18 -20.49 21.13 -6.38
N LEU A 19 -21.78 20.80 -6.47
CA LEU A 19 -22.41 19.73 -5.68
C LEU A 19 -21.89 18.34 -6.08
N THR A 20 -21.63 18.10 -7.35
CA THR A 20 -21.09 16.81 -7.83
C THR A 20 -19.65 16.58 -7.38
N THR A 21 -18.82 17.61 -7.37
CA THR A 21 -17.42 17.49 -6.92
C THR A 21 -17.30 17.21 -5.43
N VAL A 22 -18.14 17.82 -4.61
CA VAL A 22 -18.18 17.55 -3.16
C VAL A 22 -18.64 16.13 -2.85
N ALA A 23 -19.63 15.62 -3.57
CA ALA A 23 -20.11 14.23 -3.39
C ALA A 23 -19.04 13.19 -3.74
N LEU A 24 -18.33 13.38 -4.84
CA LEU A 24 -17.23 12.47 -5.26
C LEU A 24 -16.07 12.47 -4.26
N ALA A 25 -15.66 13.65 -3.75
CA ALA A 25 -14.61 13.75 -2.75
C ALA A 25 -15.02 13.06 -1.43
N SER A 26 -16.28 13.17 -1.03
CA SER A 26 -16.81 12.50 0.17
C SER A 26 -16.78 10.97 0.06
N THR A 27 -17.18 10.42 -1.09
CA THR A 27 -17.16 8.96 -1.31
C THR A 27 -15.75 8.41 -1.31
N ASN A 28 -14.80 9.07 -1.95
CA ASN A 28 -13.40 8.66 -1.95
C ASN A 28 -12.80 8.63 -0.54
N ASN A 29 -13.04 9.64 0.27
CA ASN A 29 -12.56 9.67 1.66
C ASN A 29 -13.15 8.55 2.52
N VAL A 30 -14.41 8.20 2.32
CA VAL A 30 -15.05 7.07 3.02
C VAL A 30 -14.44 5.74 2.58
N GLN A 31 -14.20 5.52 1.30
CA GLN A 31 -13.57 4.30 0.78
C GLN A 31 -12.14 4.15 1.27
N GLN A 32 -11.34 5.22 1.27
CA GLN A 32 -9.98 5.23 1.82
C GLN A 32 -9.97 4.86 3.31
N GLY A 33 -10.82 5.48 4.11
CA GLY A 33 -10.96 5.16 5.53
C GLY A 33 -11.39 3.70 5.77
N THR A 34 -12.24 3.16 4.91
CA THR A 34 -12.67 1.76 4.98
C THR A 34 -11.52 0.83 4.64
N LEU A 35 -10.73 1.09 3.58
CA LEU A 35 -9.57 0.29 3.22
C LEU A 35 -8.56 0.22 4.37
N VAL A 36 -8.20 1.38 4.95
CA VAL A 36 -7.26 1.43 6.08
C VAL A 36 -7.76 0.63 7.28
N ASN A 37 -9.04 0.71 7.59
CA ASN A 37 -9.62 -0.05 8.70
C ASN A 37 -9.63 -1.56 8.40
N THR A 38 -9.90 -1.97 7.17
CA THR A 38 -9.82 -3.37 6.72
C THR A 38 -8.40 -3.88 6.89
N VAL A 39 -7.40 -3.16 6.36
CA VAL A 39 -5.97 -3.49 6.51
C VAL A 39 -5.58 -3.63 7.99
N ARG A 40 -5.93 -2.65 8.83
CA ARG A 40 -5.60 -2.68 10.26
C ARG A 40 -6.22 -3.89 10.96
N ASN A 41 -7.46 -4.23 10.66
CA ASN A 41 -8.13 -5.39 11.25
C ASN A 41 -7.49 -6.71 10.80
N ALA A 42 -7.16 -6.83 9.54
CA ALA A 42 -6.56 -8.02 8.95
C ALA A 42 -5.12 -8.24 9.45
N THR A 43 -4.34 -7.17 9.59
CA THR A 43 -2.90 -7.27 9.85
C THR A 43 -2.46 -6.94 11.29
N LYS A 44 -3.41 -6.70 12.20
CA LYS A 44 -3.09 -6.34 13.61
C LYS A 44 -2.20 -7.34 14.34
N ASN A 45 -2.33 -8.63 14.03
CA ASN A 45 -1.54 -9.71 14.63
C ASN A 45 -0.12 -9.75 14.03
N PHE A 46 0.07 -9.25 12.82
CA PHE A 46 1.36 -9.19 12.13
C PHE A 46 2.27 -8.05 12.60
N LYS A 47 1.88 -7.30 13.63
CA LYS A 47 2.80 -6.50 14.43
C LYS A 47 3.87 -7.36 15.11
N ASP A 48 3.54 -8.63 15.33
CA ASP A 48 4.45 -9.70 15.65
C ASP A 48 4.90 -10.36 14.34
N VAL A 49 6.20 -10.29 14.06
CA VAL A 49 6.78 -10.83 12.83
C VAL A 49 6.73 -12.36 12.81
N ASP A 50 6.75 -13.02 13.95
CA ASP A 50 6.64 -14.49 14.03
C ASP A 50 5.24 -14.95 13.61
N ALA A 51 4.21 -14.17 13.97
CA ALA A 51 2.86 -14.42 13.48
C ALA A 51 2.74 -14.23 11.97
N ALA A 52 3.42 -13.21 11.40
CA ALA A 52 3.47 -13.00 9.96
C ALA A 52 4.20 -14.15 9.25
N THR A 53 5.34 -14.58 9.77
CA THR A 53 6.12 -15.69 9.21
C THR A 53 5.32 -17.00 9.26
N SER A 54 4.62 -17.25 10.36
CA SER A 54 3.74 -18.42 10.51
C SER A 54 2.55 -18.40 9.54
N ALA A 55 2.17 -17.22 9.06
CA ALA A 55 1.12 -17.02 8.05
C ALA A 55 1.64 -17.05 6.60
N GLY A 56 2.92 -17.42 6.38
CA GLY A 56 3.51 -17.57 5.05
C GLY A 56 4.24 -16.34 4.51
N TYR A 57 4.36 -15.25 5.28
CA TYR A 57 5.14 -14.09 4.88
C TYR A 57 6.62 -14.32 5.17
N GLY A 58 7.49 -14.06 4.19
CA GLY A 58 8.94 -14.17 4.33
C GLY A 58 9.67 -12.91 3.89
N LEU A 59 10.86 -12.68 4.42
CA LEU A 59 11.72 -11.59 3.98
C LEU A 59 12.02 -11.75 2.48
N PHE A 60 11.53 -10.83 1.67
CA PHE A 60 11.73 -10.84 0.22
C PHE A 60 12.89 -9.94 -0.19
N HIS A 61 12.93 -8.73 0.34
CA HIS A 61 13.97 -7.75 0.05
C HIS A 61 14.31 -7.00 1.31
N GLY A 62 15.59 -6.65 1.44
CA GLY A 62 16.05 -5.80 2.54
C GLY A 62 15.35 -4.45 2.57
N CYS A 63 15.83 -3.55 3.42
CA CYS A 63 15.19 -2.25 3.53
C CYS A 63 15.38 -1.43 2.24
N VAL A 64 14.28 -0.99 1.66
CA VAL A 64 14.26 -0.19 0.42
C VAL A 64 14.17 1.28 0.77
N SER A 65 15.20 2.06 0.43
CA SER A 65 15.23 3.51 0.61
C SER A 65 15.44 4.25 -0.71
N GLY A 66 14.95 5.47 -0.77
CA GLY A 66 15.23 6.45 -1.82
C GLY A 66 16.17 7.54 -1.32
N PRO A 67 16.88 8.25 -2.21
CA PRO A 67 17.90 9.23 -1.83
C PRO A 67 17.34 10.46 -1.09
N GLN A 68 16.07 10.80 -1.28
CA GLN A 68 15.43 11.99 -0.68
C GLN A 68 13.95 11.77 -0.34
N GLU A 69 13.38 10.63 -0.66
CA GLU A 69 11.96 10.33 -0.50
C GLU A 69 11.62 9.64 0.81
N GLY A 70 12.63 9.24 1.59
CA GLY A 70 12.49 8.37 2.75
C GLY A 70 12.63 6.89 2.35
N ALA A 71 11.81 6.01 2.87
CA ALA A 71 11.90 4.59 2.58
C ALA A 71 10.53 3.96 2.29
N MET A 72 10.55 2.87 1.53
CA MET A 72 9.44 1.92 1.48
C MET A 72 9.50 0.98 2.69
N GLY A 73 10.69 0.65 3.18
CA GLY A 73 10.90 -0.24 4.31
C GLY A 73 11.31 -1.65 3.91
N ILE A 74 11.09 -2.61 4.80
CA ILE A 74 11.46 -4.01 4.68
C ILE A 74 10.21 -4.79 4.28
N HIS A 75 10.26 -5.52 3.16
CA HIS A 75 9.11 -6.24 2.63
C HIS A 75 9.16 -7.71 3.04
N TYR A 76 8.11 -8.15 3.72
CA TYR A 76 7.81 -9.55 3.97
C TYR A 76 6.67 -9.97 3.05
N VAL A 77 6.95 -10.83 2.09
CA VAL A 77 6.03 -11.18 1.00
C VAL A 77 5.50 -12.60 1.18
N ASN A 78 4.22 -12.78 0.93
CA ASN A 78 3.61 -14.09 0.80
C ASN A 78 3.52 -14.46 -0.69
N GLY A 79 4.40 -15.36 -1.14
CA GLY A 79 4.49 -15.75 -2.54
C GLY A 79 3.25 -16.49 -3.07
N ASP A 80 2.50 -17.16 -2.21
CA ASP A 80 1.27 -17.85 -2.61
C ASP A 80 0.17 -16.82 -2.96
N LEU A 81 0.07 -15.71 -2.20
CA LEU A 81 -0.86 -14.62 -2.49
C LEU A 81 -0.46 -13.85 -3.77
N VAL A 82 0.84 -13.58 -3.98
CA VAL A 82 1.31 -12.97 -5.25
C VAL A 82 0.97 -13.85 -6.45
N GLY A 83 0.99 -15.16 -6.26
CA GLY A 83 0.80 -16.15 -7.33
C GLY A 83 -0.65 -16.50 -7.63
N ASP A 84 -1.61 -16.14 -6.78
CA ASP A 84 -3.04 -16.48 -6.99
C ASP A 84 -3.73 -15.53 -7.96
N GLY A 85 -3.16 -14.33 -8.21
CA GLY A 85 -3.69 -13.34 -9.12
C GLY A 85 -4.94 -12.60 -8.61
N GLU A 86 -5.30 -12.81 -7.35
CA GLU A 86 -6.44 -12.16 -6.70
C GLU A 86 -5.99 -10.91 -5.95
N ILE A 87 -6.91 -9.97 -5.71
CA ILE A 87 -6.66 -8.77 -4.90
C ILE A 87 -7.73 -8.71 -3.81
N ASP A 88 -7.34 -8.95 -2.57
CA ASP A 88 -8.22 -8.92 -1.39
C ASP A 88 -7.70 -7.94 -0.33
N ALA A 89 -8.52 -6.96 0.02
CA ALA A 89 -8.18 -5.96 1.04
C ALA A 89 -7.79 -6.57 2.40
N SER A 90 -8.23 -7.80 2.68
CA SER A 90 -7.94 -8.52 3.94
C SER A 90 -6.68 -9.38 3.86
N HIS A 91 -6.14 -9.61 2.67
CA HIS A 91 -4.99 -10.50 2.44
C HIS A 91 -3.94 -9.81 1.57
N PRO A 92 -3.24 -8.77 2.11
CA PRO A 92 -2.19 -8.09 1.35
C PRO A 92 -1.05 -9.05 1.02
N GLU A 93 -0.49 -8.96 -0.18
CA GLU A 93 0.61 -9.79 -0.66
C GLU A 93 1.91 -9.51 0.09
N ALA A 94 2.08 -8.28 0.59
CA ALA A 94 3.26 -7.90 1.36
C ALA A 94 2.92 -7.11 2.62
N LEU A 95 3.71 -7.35 3.66
CA LEU A 95 3.75 -6.57 4.90
C LEU A 95 5.02 -5.72 4.89
N ILE A 96 4.90 -4.46 5.27
CA ILE A 96 6.02 -3.53 5.27
C ILE A 96 6.42 -3.21 6.70
N TYR A 97 7.70 -3.46 7.01
CA TYR A 97 8.28 -3.19 8.33
C TYR A 97 9.38 -2.13 8.25
N GLU A 98 9.66 -1.50 9.37
CA GLU A 98 10.89 -0.77 9.65
C GLU A 98 11.55 -1.36 10.90
N ILE A 99 12.88 -1.21 11.04
CA ILE A 99 13.54 -1.44 12.32
C ILE A 99 13.53 -0.12 13.07
N ARG A 100 13.08 -0.18 14.31
CA ARG A 100 13.11 0.93 15.23
C ARG A 100 13.38 0.45 16.65
N ASP A 101 14.38 1.04 17.30
CA ASP A 101 14.87 0.60 18.61
C ASP A 101 15.22 -0.90 18.61
N GLY A 102 15.88 -1.37 17.53
CA GLY A 102 16.30 -2.75 17.34
C GLY A 102 15.16 -3.75 17.10
N ARG A 103 13.94 -3.30 16.79
CA ARG A 103 12.77 -4.19 16.60
C ARG A 103 12.02 -3.89 15.30
N LEU A 104 11.54 -4.95 14.66
CA LEU A 104 10.62 -4.83 13.52
C LEU A 104 9.28 -4.21 13.97
N ARG A 105 8.86 -3.19 13.24
CA ARG A 105 7.59 -2.48 13.45
C ARG A 105 6.81 -2.49 12.15
N LEU A 106 5.62 -3.07 12.16
CA LEU A 106 4.72 -3.01 11.01
C LEU A 106 4.32 -1.55 10.76
N VAL A 107 4.57 -1.05 9.55
CA VAL A 107 4.29 0.35 9.16
C VAL A 107 3.24 0.47 8.07
N GLY A 108 3.13 -0.53 7.20
CA GLY A 108 2.19 -0.56 6.09
C GLY A 108 2.03 -1.95 5.51
N VAL A 109 1.30 -2.00 4.41
CA VAL A 109 1.16 -3.18 3.57
C VAL A 109 1.30 -2.78 2.10
N GLU A 110 1.51 -3.76 1.25
CA GLU A 110 1.52 -3.58 -0.19
C GLU A 110 0.71 -4.70 -0.84
N TYR A 111 -0.14 -4.32 -1.79
CA TYR A 111 -0.85 -5.24 -2.67
C TYR A 111 -0.07 -5.35 -3.96
N VAL A 112 0.12 -6.56 -4.46
CA VAL A 112 0.96 -6.83 -5.63
C VAL A 112 0.30 -7.87 -6.53
N VAL A 113 0.20 -7.57 -7.83
CA VAL A 113 -0.19 -8.57 -8.84
C VAL A 113 0.73 -8.49 -10.05
N ILE A 114 1.13 -9.62 -10.59
CA ILE A 114 1.98 -9.69 -11.78
C ILE A 114 1.22 -9.13 -12.99
N ALA A 115 1.81 -8.14 -13.67
CA ALA A 115 1.13 -7.40 -14.74
C ALA A 115 0.73 -8.31 -15.90
N GLU A 116 1.58 -9.23 -16.35
CA GLU A 116 1.27 -10.18 -17.43
C GLU A 116 0.04 -11.05 -17.10
N ALA A 117 -0.06 -11.51 -15.85
CA ALA A 117 -1.19 -12.34 -15.41
C ALA A 117 -2.48 -11.52 -15.34
N TRP A 118 -2.41 -10.29 -14.82
CA TRP A 118 -3.57 -9.38 -14.73
C TRP A 118 -4.08 -8.96 -16.12
N ASP A 119 -3.18 -8.48 -16.97
CA ASP A 119 -3.50 -7.94 -18.30
C ASP A 119 -4.03 -9.02 -19.25
N ALA A 120 -3.76 -10.30 -18.99
CA ALA A 120 -4.31 -11.40 -19.77
C ALA A 120 -5.85 -11.49 -19.73
N SER A 121 -6.48 -10.93 -18.67
CA SER A 121 -7.94 -10.99 -18.45
C SER A 121 -8.58 -9.64 -18.15
N HIS A 122 -7.80 -8.55 -18.03
CA HIS A 122 -8.29 -7.22 -17.69
C HIS A 122 -7.72 -6.16 -18.64
N GLU A 123 -8.57 -5.24 -19.09
CA GLU A 123 -8.16 -4.12 -19.97
C GLU A 123 -7.65 -2.90 -19.18
N MET A 124 -7.90 -2.85 -17.87
CA MET A 124 -7.58 -1.72 -17.01
C MET A 124 -6.70 -2.14 -15.84
N PRO A 125 -5.84 -1.23 -15.35
CA PRO A 125 -5.08 -1.48 -14.13
C PRO A 125 -5.97 -1.90 -12.96
N PRO A 126 -5.46 -2.71 -12.01
CA PRO A 126 -6.20 -3.10 -10.83
C PRO A 126 -6.63 -1.90 -9.99
N THR A 127 -7.75 -2.07 -9.30
CA THR A 127 -8.25 -1.09 -8.34
C THR A 127 -8.71 -1.79 -7.07
N LEU A 128 -8.41 -1.22 -5.91
CA LEU A 128 -8.87 -1.71 -4.63
C LEU A 128 -9.56 -0.58 -3.86
N MET A 129 -10.87 -0.72 -3.63
CA MET A 129 -11.68 0.26 -2.91
C MET A 129 -11.48 1.71 -3.40
N GLY A 130 -11.44 1.88 -4.73
CA GLY A 130 -11.29 3.19 -5.40
C GLY A 130 -9.85 3.69 -5.52
N GLN A 131 -8.85 2.92 -5.09
CA GLN A 131 -7.44 3.20 -5.32
C GLN A 131 -6.95 2.45 -6.54
N VAL A 132 -6.32 3.15 -7.47
CA VAL A 132 -5.70 2.56 -8.68
C VAL A 132 -4.28 2.14 -8.33
N PHE A 133 -3.87 0.96 -8.75
CA PHE A 133 -2.52 0.46 -8.57
C PHE A 133 -1.53 1.19 -9.49
N HIS A 134 -0.31 1.35 -9.00
CA HIS A 134 0.82 1.84 -9.79
C HIS A 134 1.42 0.70 -10.60
N TYR A 135 1.97 1.00 -11.77
CA TYR A 135 2.67 0.03 -12.62
C TYR A 135 4.17 0.12 -12.40
N ALA A 136 4.77 -0.97 -11.96
CA ALA A 136 6.21 -1.14 -11.85
C ALA A 136 6.73 -1.98 -13.02
N GLY A 137 7.40 -1.35 -13.96
CA GLY A 137 7.94 -2.00 -15.18
C GLY A 137 9.12 -2.94 -14.89
N ALA A 138 9.51 -3.71 -15.92
CA ALA A 138 10.73 -4.50 -15.91
C ALA A 138 11.72 -3.93 -16.96
N PRO A 139 13.07 -3.94 -16.69
CA PRO A 139 13.71 -4.43 -15.46
C PRO A 139 13.50 -3.49 -14.28
N ASN A 140 13.30 -4.05 -13.09
CA ASN A 140 13.16 -3.31 -11.84
C ASN A 140 14.21 -3.76 -10.79
N ARG A 141 14.28 -3.02 -9.66
CA ARG A 141 15.25 -3.30 -8.59
C ARG A 141 15.07 -4.67 -7.93
N TYR A 142 13.86 -5.20 -7.98
CA TYR A 142 13.49 -6.48 -7.37
C TYR A 142 13.83 -7.68 -8.25
N LYS A 143 14.17 -7.45 -9.53
CA LYS A 143 14.50 -8.49 -10.55
C LYS A 143 13.34 -9.47 -10.77
N ILE A 144 12.11 -9.00 -10.64
CA ILE A 144 10.89 -9.74 -10.94
C ILE A 144 10.22 -9.19 -12.21
N PRO A 145 9.27 -9.92 -12.83
CA PRO A 145 8.46 -9.39 -13.91
C PRO A 145 7.78 -8.07 -13.56
N ALA A 146 7.28 -7.35 -14.56
CA ALA A 146 6.47 -6.15 -14.32
C ALA A 146 5.24 -6.50 -13.48
N PHE A 147 4.83 -5.60 -12.60
CA PHE A 147 3.74 -5.81 -11.66
C PHE A 147 2.97 -4.52 -11.41
N TYR A 148 1.76 -4.65 -10.90
CA TYR A 148 1.00 -3.56 -10.32
C TYR A 148 1.13 -3.60 -8.80
N GLU A 149 1.24 -2.43 -8.17
CA GLU A 149 1.41 -2.29 -6.73
C GLU A 149 0.52 -1.21 -6.14
N LEU A 150 0.12 -1.39 -4.88
CA LEU A 150 -0.57 -0.38 -4.09
C LEU A 150 -0.08 -0.42 -2.65
N HIS A 151 0.69 0.59 -2.25
CA HIS A 151 1.07 0.79 -0.86
C HIS A 151 -0.10 1.33 -0.02
N VAL A 152 -0.22 0.85 1.23
CA VAL A 152 -1.18 1.38 2.20
C VAL A 152 -0.49 1.59 3.55
N TRP A 153 -0.19 2.85 3.88
CA TRP A 153 0.46 3.24 5.15
C TRP A 153 -0.53 3.20 6.33
N ALA A 154 -1.03 2.00 6.64
CA ALA A 154 -2.07 1.83 7.63
C ALA A 154 -1.60 2.00 9.07
N TRP A 155 -0.30 1.77 9.36
CA TRP A 155 0.25 1.75 10.71
C TRP A 155 1.21 2.90 11.02
N LYS A 156 1.70 3.59 9.99
CA LYS A 156 2.54 4.78 10.12
C LYS A 156 2.04 5.86 9.16
N GLU A 157 1.81 7.05 9.68
CA GLU A 157 1.39 8.18 8.86
C GLU A 157 2.43 8.50 7.79
N ASN A 158 1.96 8.74 6.57
CA ASN A 158 2.77 9.25 5.49
C ASN A 158 2.32 10.67 5.12
N PRO A 159 3.14 11.71 5.35
CA PRO A 159 2.77 13.09 5.03
C PRO A 159 2.60 13.34 3.53
N ASN A 160 3.19 12.49 2.68
CA ASN A 160 3.08 12.60 1.22
C ASN A 160 1.82 11.91 0.66
N GLY A 161 1.05 11.24 1.51
CA GLY A 161 -0.17 10.53 1.14
C GLY A 161 -0.14 9.06 1.55
N MET A 162 -1.33 8.55 1.86
CA MET A 162 -1.49 7.20 2.41
C MET A 162 -1.16 6.07 1.42
N PHE A 163 -1.18 6.37 0.13
CA PHE A 163 -1.02 5.40 -0.97
C PHE A 163 0.20 5.67 -1.84
N THR A 164 1.09 6.56 -1.41
CA THR A 164 2.36 6.80 -2.11
C THR A 164 3.40 5.78 -1.71
N ASP A 165 4.29 5.42 -2.63
CA ASP A 165 5.27 4.35 -2.44
C ASP A 165 6.28 4.68 -1.32
N TRP A 166 6.70 5.95 -1.22
CA TRP A 166 7.73 6.40 -0.30
C TRP A 166 7.16 7.13 0.91
N ASN A 167 7.67 6.81 2.10
CA ASN A 167 7.31 7.49 3.34
C ASN A 167 8.53 8.16 3.97
N PRO A 168 8.59 9.50 4.05
CA PRO A 168 9.74 10.21 4.65
C PRO A 168 9.87 9.98 6.15
N LYS A 169 8.88 9.38 6.81
CA LYS A 169 8.95 8.99 8.22
C LYS A 169 9.45 7.56 8.44
N VAL A 170 9.68 6.79 7.37
CA VAL A 170 10.29 5.46 7.42
C VAL A 170 11.77 5.58 7.09
N SER A 171 12.61 4.87 7.84
CA SER A 171 14.06 4.88 7.71
C SER A 171 14.63 3.47 7.60
N CYS A 172 15.72 3.34 6.84
CA CYS A 172 16.53 2.12 6.76
C CYS A 172 17.83 2.22 7.59
N GLU A 173 18.01 3.26 8.39
CA GLU A 173 19.27 3.51 9.10
C GLU A 173 19.65 2.39 10.10
N GLU A 174 18.64 1.79 10.77
CA GLU A 174 18.87 0.68 11.69
C GLU A 174 18.91 -0.70 10.99
N TYR A 175 18.67 -0.75 9.68
CA TYR A 175 18.70 -2.01 8.95
C TYR A 175 20.15 -2.38 8.60
N THR A 176 20.57 -3.55 9.05
CA THR A 176 21.78 -4.22 8.58
C THR A 176 21.40 -5.58 8.00
N GLU A 177 22.13 -6.02 6.97
CA GLU A 177 21.87 -7.31 6.35
C GLU A 177 22.02 -8.43 7.40
N GLY A 178 20.94 -9.20 7.65
CA GLY A 178 20.89 -10.20 8.72
C GLY A 178 20.05 -9.80 9.96
N THR A 179 19.91 -8.52 10.29
CA THR A 179 19.19 -8.07 11.51
C THR A 179 17.71 -8.50 11.53
N ALA A 180 17.07 -8.56 10.36
CA ALA A 180 15.67 -8.97 10.24
C ALA A 180 15.47 -10.48 10.52
N VAL A 181 16.52 -11.28 10.37
CA VAL A 181 16.50 -12.74 10.57
C VAL A 181 16.81 -13.07 12.04
N GLU A 182 17.69 -12.31 12.70
CA GLU A 182 18.06 -12.53 14.12
C GLU A 182 16.91 -12.27 15.08
N ASN A 183 16.09 -11.23 14.80
CA ASN A 183 14.93 -10.91 15.65
C ASN A 183 13.82 -11.99 15.58
N ALA A 184 13.75 -12.78 14.50
CA ALA A 184 12.87 -13.94 14.40
C ALA A 184 13.46 -15.18 15.14
N ALA A 185 14.78 -15.31 15.21
CA ALA A 185 15.45 -16.46 15.83
C ALA A 185 15.56 -16.36 17.36
N GLU A 186 15.73 -15.17 17.92
CA GLU A 186 15.85 -14.99 19.39
C GLU A 186 14.55 -15.27 20.14
N HIS A 187 13.38 -15.11 19.52
CA HIS A 187 12.09 -15.44 20.14
C HIS A 187 11.76 -16.93 20.10
N SER A 188 12.38 -17.71 19.22
CA SER A 188 12.16 -19.16 19.11
C SER A 188 12.99 -20.01 20.10
N SER A 189 14.01 -19.43 20.75
CA SER A 189 14.90 -20.13 21.68
C SER A 189 14.58 -19.94 23.16
N GLY A 190 13.48 -19.26 23.50
CA GLY A 190 13.09 -18.89 24.85
C GLY A 190 11.90 -19.66 25.44
N HIS A 191 11.73 -20.96 25.08
CA HIS A 191 10.80 -21.87 25.75
C HIS A 191 11.44 -23.18 26.10
#